data_ed08d8360ece70c6bf3679f5c8d1da22
#
_entry.id   ed08d8360ece70c6bf3679f5c8d1da22
#
_cell.length_a   1.000
_cell.length_b   1.000
_cell.length_c   1.000
_cell.angle_alpha   90.00
_cell.angle_beta   90.00
_cell.angle_gamma   90.00
#
_symmetry.space_group_name_H-M   'P 1'
#
loop_
_entity.id
_entity.type
_entity.pdbx_description
1 polymer ?
#
loop_
_entity_poly.entity_id
_entity_poly.type
_entity_poly.pdbx_seq_one_letter_code
_entity_poly.pdbx_strand_id
1 'polypeptide(L)'
;MTDTTNRIAQAASGASNAGLAGAAIPPGAALHYDIAICGAGPAGMALAALLVKRGVPAARIALIDAKTLAQASNDPRSLALSWGSRQILEEIQAWPTATTAIEQIHVSRRGQFGRSLIDRKDYELPALGYVTRYGDIVTALGAVCAQAGIASLRPARVVALEEESDAVTLTIDAAGEVQTVRAAIVVQAEGGLFNEQQVRSTNRDYQQTAIIAQVRSSLPPPHRAYERFTEQGPLALLPQDDEYSLVWCVRPENAAELLALNDANFLAALGQAFGDRVGSFTRTTPRLGFPLGLNAAAHSTARTVAIGNAAQTLHPVAGQGLNLGLRDVTVLARQLAQGATPEQLAQYNELRQRDRSTTVRLTDTMARIFANDSPAQALLGLSLAAIDIVSPARSLLAELMMYGRR
;
A
#
# COMPACT_ATOMS: atom_id res chain seq x y z
N MET A 1 12.83 16.38 51.44
CA MET A 1 12.40 16.69 50.08
C MET A 1 12.99 15.66 49.15
N THR A 2 12.49 14.52 49.18
CA THR A 2 12.83 13.32 48.41
C THR A 2 11.55 12.53 48.29
N ASP A 3 11.23 12.02 47.13
CA ASP A 3 10.14 11.06 46.91
C ASP A 3 8.91 11.55 46.16
N THR A 4 9.13 12.00 44.92
CA THR A 4 8.01 12.17 43.95
C THR A 4 8.37 11.75 42.50
N THR A 5 9.57 11.23 42.25
CA THR A 5 10.04 10.94 40.87
C THR A 5 9.98 9.46 40.49
N ASN A 6 9.45 8.59 41.34
CA ASN A 6 9.51 7.12 41.12
C ASN A 6 8.12 6.44 40.95
N ARG A 7 7.05 7.21 40.67
CA ARG A 7 5.71 6.67 40.42
C ARG A 7 5.21 6.71 38.99
N ILE A 8 5.98 7.27 38.04
CA ILE A 8 5.58 7.37 36.62
C ILE A 8 6.16 6.23 35.75
N ALA A 9 7.16 5.51 36.25
CA ALA A 9 7.82 4.45 35.48
C ALA A 9 7.22 3.03 35.62
N GLN A 10 6.16 2.85 36.43
CA GLN A 10 5.55 1.53 36.66
C GLN A 10 4.13 1.34 36.09
N ALA A 11 3.61 2.30 35.33
CA ALA A 11 2.28 2.21 34.71
C ALA A 11 2.28 1.75 33.22
N ALA A 12 3.42 1.41 32.64
CA ALA A 12 3.56 1.06 31.22
C ALA A 12 3.82 -0.43 30.93
N SER A 13 3.75 -1.32 31.93
CA SER A 13 4.01 -2.76 31.72
C SER A 13 2.82 -3.69 32.03
N GLY A 14 1.60 -3.20 31.93
CA GLY A 14 0.39 -3.93 32.30
C GLY A 14 -0.75 -3.90 31.30
N ALA A 15 -0.49 -3.70 30.00
CA ALA A 15 -1.51 -3.96 28.97
C ALA A 15 -1.45 -5.45 28.57
N SER A 16 -1.87 -6.31 29.46
CA SER A 16 -2.10 -7.75 29.21
C SER A 16 -3.25 -7.91 28.21
N ASN A 17 -3.05 -8.84 27.26
CA ASN A 17 -4.03 -9.48 26.39
C ASN A 17 -5.37 -9.84 27.08
N ALA A 18 -6.23 -8.89 27.33
CA ALA A 18 -7.60 -9.09 27.81
C ALA A 18 -8.57 -8.78 26.65
N GLY A 19 -8.52 -9.62 25.61
CA GLY A 19 -9.47 -9.58 24.49
C GLY A 19 -9.81 -11.01 24.09
N LEU A 20 -11.00 -11.48 24.50
CA LEU A 20 -11.59 -12.80 24.27
C LEU A 20 -11.18 -13.92 25.25
N ALA A 21 -11.36 -13.69 26.55
CA ALA A 21 -11.68 -14.77 27.49
C ALA A 21 -13.19 -15.05 27.37
N GLY A 22 -13.61 -15.86 26.38
CA GLY A 22 -14.97 -16.27 26.17
C GLY A 22 -15.00 -17.67 25.57
N ALA A 23 -15.46 -18.67 26.37
CA ALA A 23 -15.75 -20.06 26.02
C ALA A 23 -14.65 -20.77 25.23
N ALA A 24 -13.96 -21.73 25.85
CA ALA A 24 -13.07 -22.66 25.17
C ALA A 24 -13.82 -23.31 24.01
N ILE A 25 -13.40 -23.03 22.79
CA ILE A 25 -13.95 -23.67 21.58
C ILE A 25 -13.56 -25.16 21.68
N PRO A 26 -14.52 -26.09 21.55
CA PRO A 26 -14.17 -27.51 21.53
C PRO A 26 -13.15 -27.80 20.45
N PRO A 27 -12.15 -28.65 20.70
CA PRO A 27 -11.21 -29.07 19.65
C PRO A 27 -11.99 -29.62 18.45
N GLY A 28 -11.79 -29.03 17.26
CA GLY A 28 -12.46 -29.44 16.03
C GLY A 28 -13.75 -28.68 15.66
N ALA A 29 -14.24 -27.75 16.50
CA ALA A 29 -15.36 -26.90 16.11
C ALA A 29 -14.90 -25.78 15.16
N ALA A 30 -15.63 -25.60 14.04
CA ALA A 30 -15.35 -24.51 13.10
C ALA A 30 -15.76 -23.16 13.69
N LEU A 31 -14.91 -22.14 13.52
CA LEU A 31 -15.26 -20.76 13.80
C LEU A 31 -16.15 -20.22 12.66
N HIS A 32 -17.28 -19.59 13.00
CA HIS A 32 -18.24 -19.10 12.01
C HIS A 32 -18.26 -17.58 11.95
N TYR A 33 -18.13 -17.03 10.73
CA TYR A 33 -18.22 -15.59 10.47
C TYR A 33 -19.05 -15.33 9.20
N ASP A 34 -19.57 -14.13 9.03
CA ASP A 34 -20.15 -13.71 7.76
C ASP A 34 -19.04 -13.38 6.76
N ILE A 35 -17.99 -12.72 7.25
CA ILE A 35 -16.88 -12.24 6.42
C ILE A 35 -15.54 -12.62 7.07
N ALA A 36 -14.72 -13.40 6.36
CA ALA A 36 -13.33 -13.66 6.73
C ALA A 36 -12.40 -12.89 5.79
N ILE A 37 -11.47 -12.10 6.36
CA ILE A 37 -10.51 -11.28 5.63
C ILE A 37 -9.13 -11.90 5.84
N CYS A 38 -8.58 -12.50 4.80
CA CYS A 38 -7.25 -13.10 4.77
C CYS A 38 -6.23 -12.04 4.40
N GLY A 39 -5.39 -11.65 5.36
CA GLY A 39 -4.45 -10.54 5.28
C GLY A 39 -4.92 -9.33 6.09
N ALA A 40 -4.28 -9.10 7.25
CA ALA A 40 -4.52 -7.95 8.11
C ALA A 40 -3.44 -6.87 7.91
N GLY A 41 -3.10 -6.59 6.65
CA GLY A 41 -2.39 -5.40 6.21
C GLY A 41 -3.34 -4.18 6.14
N PRO A 42 -2.86 -3.02 5.66
CA PRO A 42 -3.67 -1.79 5.61
C PRO A 42 -5.01 -1.93 4.89
N ALA A 43 -5.07 -2.67 3.77
CA ALA A 43 -6.31 -2.86 3.02
C ALA A 43 -7.31 -3.74 3.80
N GLY A 44 -6.86 -4.86 4.37
CA GLY A 44 -7.74 -5.77 5.11
C GLY A 44 -8.29 -5.14 6.39
N MET A 45 -7.43 -4.47 7.17
CA MET A 45 -7.86 -3.78 8.40
C MET A 45 -8.77 -2.58 8.09
N ALA A 46 -8.49 -1.81 7.03
CA ALA A 46 -9.37 -0.72 6.60
C ALA A 46 -10.75 -1.24 6.16
N LEU A 47 -10.81 -2.39 5.46
CA LEU A 47 -12.08 -3.04 5.13
C LEU A 47 -12.86 -3.41 6.39
N ALA A 48 -12.23 -4.09 7.33
CA ALA A 48 -12.86 -4.51 8.58
C ALA A 48 -13.43 -3.32 9.38
N ALA A 49 -12.64 -2.25 9.52
CA ALA A 49 -13.06 -1.02 10.20
C ALA A 49 -14.24 -0.33 9.47
N LEU A 50 -14.19 -0.24 8.13
CA LEU A 50 -15.28 0.33 7.33
C LEU A 50 -16.57 -0.50 7.41
N LEU A 51 -16.48 -1.83 7.45
CA LEU A 51 -17.64 -2.71 7.63
C LEU A 51 -18.33 -2.44 8.97
N VAL A 52 -17.56 -2.37 10.06
CA VAL A 52 -18.13 -2.05 11.38
C VAL A 52 -18.76 -0.66 11.38
N LYS A 53 -18.08 0.33 10.81
CA LYS A 53 -18.63 1.69 10.68
C LYS A 53 -19.94 1.74 9.88
N ARG A 54 -20.14 0.81 8.95
CA ARG A 54 -21.37 0.67 8.14
C ARG A 54 -22.41 -0.26 8.77
N GLY A 55 -22.22 -0.66 10.03
CA GLY A 55 -23.20 -1.40 10.82
C GLY A 55 -23.07 -2.92 10.76
N VAL A 56 -22.02 -3.48 10.13
CA VAL A 56 -21.77 -4.93 10.23
C VAL A 56 -21.23 -5.23 11.63
N PRO A 57 -21.86 -6.16 12.40
CA PRO A 57 -21.40 -6.49 13.73
C PRO A 57 -19.95 -7.02 13.72
N ALA A 58 -19.09 -6.48 14.59
CA ALA A 58 -17.69 -6.88 14.66
C ALA A 58 -17.49 -8.39 14.88
N ALA A 59 -18.36 -9.02 15.67
CA ALA A 59 -18.34 -10.46 15.93
C ALA A 59 -18.58 -11.32 14.66
N ARG A 60 -19.07 -10.74 13.57
CA ARG A 60 -19.28 -11.42 12.29
C ARG A 60 -18.12 -11.29 11.32
N ILE A 61 -17.04 -10.60 11.73
CA ILE A 61 -15.86 -10.32 10.92
C ILE A 61 -14.65 -10.97 11.56
N ALA A 62 -13.86 -11.72 10.78
CA ALA A 62 -12.55 -12.22 11.19
C ALA A 62 -11.44 -11.61 10.32
N LEU A 63 -10.36 -11.17 10.97
CA LEU A 63 -9.09 -10.84 10.33
C LEU A 63 -8.10 -11.98 10.59
N ILE A 64 -7.50 -12.52 9.53
CA ILE A 64 -6.54 -13.63 9.58
C ILE A 64 -5.22 -13.16 8.98
N ASP A 65 -4.10 -13.30 9.71
CA ASP A 65 -2.78 -12.91 9.18
C ASP A 65 -1.67 -13.77 9.79
N ALA A 66 -0.71 -14.15 8.95
CA ALA A 66 0.43 -14.94 9.37
C ALA A 66 1.42 -14.18 10.28
N LYS A 67 1.40 -12.84 10.25
CA LYS A 67 2.26 -11.98 11.07
C LYS A 67 1.49 -11.44 12.27
N THR A 68 2.14 -11.34 13.41
CA THR A 68 1.62 -10.56 14.53
C THR A 68 1.52 -9.08 14.16
N LEU A 69 0.71 -8.31 14.88
CA LEU A 69 0.62 -6.85 14.66
C LEU A 69 1.99 -6.18 14.86
N ALA A 70 2.74 -6.57 15.89
CA ALA A 70 4.09 -6.06 16.17
C ALA A 70 5.07 -6.34 15.02
N GLN A 71 5.04 -7.53 14.41
CA GLN A 71 5.87 -7.85 13.25
C GLN A 71 5.50 -6.99 12.03
N ALA A 72 4.21 -6.77 11.79
CA ALA A 72 3.75 -5.95 10.68
C ALA A 72 4.06 -4.46 10.88
N SER A 73 4.03 -3.96 12.13
CA SER A 73 4.38 -2.58 12.48
C SER A 73 5.87 -2.25 12.33
N ASN A 74 6.74 -3.26 12.26
CA ASN A 74 8.18 -3.08 12.05
C ASN A 74 8.59 -3.00 10.58
N ASP A 75 7.65 -2.99 9.63
CA ASP A 75 7.96 -2.88 8.20
C ASP A 75 8.56 -1.49 7.89
N PRO A 76 9.79 -1.41 7.35
CA PRO A 76 10.49 -0.14 7.17
C PRO A 76 10.02 0.68 5.97
N ARG A 77 9.16 0.12 5.12
CA ARG A 77 8.72 0.79 3.89
C ARG A 77 7.93 2.06 4.20
N SER A 78 8.12 3.05 3.34
CA SER A 78 7.29 4.26 3.33
C SER A 78 6.26 4.17 2.21
N LEU A 79 5.12 4.80 2.43
CA LEU A 79 4.00 4.82 1.51
C LEU A 79 3.59 6.26 1.22
N ALA A 80 3.28 6.54 -0.04
CA ALA A 80 2.64 7.77 -0.45
C ALA A 80 1.13 7.56 -0.50
N LEU A 81 0.40 8.25 0.37
CA LEU A 81 -1.06 8.24 0.44
C LEU A 81 -1.59 9.46 -0.31
N SER A 82 -2.53 9.27 -1.22
CA SER A 82 -3.24 10.36 -1.88
C SER A 82 -4.19 11.08 -0.93
N TRP A 83 -4.62 12.29 -1.29
CA TRP A 83 -5.63 13.01 -0.53
C TRP A 83 -6.91 12.18 -0.31
N GLY A 84 -7.39 11.48 -1.34
CA GLY A 84 -8.55 10.59 -1.22
C GLY A 84 -8.33 9.43 -0.24
N SER A 85 -7.12 8.87 -0.18
CA SER A 85 -6.77 7.83 0.80
C SER A 85 -6.76 8.37 2.24
N ARG A 86 -6.30 9.61 2.43
CA ARG A 86 -6.41 10.29 3.72
C ARG A 86 -7.86 10.38 4.19
N GLN A 87 -8.76 10.85 3.32
CA GLN A 87 -10.19 10.96 3.64
C GLN A 87 -10.80 9.63 4.09
N ILE A 88 -10.41 8.51 3.42
CA ILE A 88 -10.88 7.16 3.79
C ILE A 88 -10.37 6.77 5.18
N LEU A 89 -9.09 7.00 5.48
CA LEU A 89 -8.51 6.65 6.78
C LEU A 89 -9.03 7.56 7.90
N GLU A 90 -9.27 8.84 7.64
CA GLU A 90 -9.91 9.76 8.58
C GLU A 90 -11.37 9.36 8.86
N GLU A 91 -12.10 8.89 7.86
CA GLU A 91 -13.48 8.38 8.02
C GLU A 91 -13.55 7.29 9.10
N ILE A 92 -12.55 6.42 9.18
CA ILE A 92 -12.48 5.34 10.19
C ILE A 92 -11.59 5.69 11.38
N GLN A 93 -11.16 6.94 11.54
CA GLN A 93 -10.29 7.40 12.63
C GLN A 93 -8.93 6.67 12.69
N ALA A 94 -8.44 6.18 11.56
CA ALA A 94 -7.18 5.44 11.43
C ALA A 94 -6.09 6.26 10.71
N TRP A 95 -6.20 7.59 10.68
CA TRP A 95 -5.14 8.43 10.12
C TRP A 95 -3.91 8.42 11.03
N PRO A 96 -2.71 8.02 10.55
CA PRO A 96 -1.51 7.99 11.38
C PRO A 96 -1.06 9.40 11.77
N THR A 97 -0.46 9.53 12.96
CA THR A 97 -0.02 10.82 13.50
C THR A 97 1.26 11.32 12.84
N ALA A 98 2.16 10.40 12.44
CA ALA A 98 3.43 10.73 11.80
C ALA A 98 3.27 10.71 10.27
N THR A 99 3.02 11.89 9.68
CA THR A 99 2.87 12.04 8.22
C THR A 99 3.56 13.30 7.74
N THR A 100 4.19 13.24 6.57
CA THR A 100 4.78 14.41 5.89
C THR A 100 3.96 14.76 4.67
N ALA A 101 3.49 16.00 4.58
CA ALA A 101 2.67 16.46 3.46
C ALA A 101 3.48 16.54 2.16
N ILE A 102 2.85 16.18 1.04
CA ILE A 102 3.32 16.43 -0.31
C ILE A 102 2.51 17.61 -0.86
N GLU A 103 3.10 18.80 -0.90
CA GLU A 103 2.46 19.99 -1.41
C GLU A 103 2.68 20.16 -2.91
N GLN A 104 3.80 19.66 -3.41
CA GLN A 104 4.19 19.72 -4.81
C GLN A 104 4.74 18.36 -5.29
N ILE A 105 4.48 18.03 -6.55
CA ILE A 105 5.08 16.89 -7.23
C ILE A 105 5.83 17.39 -8.45
N HIS A 106 7.14 17.17 -8.48
CA HIS A 106 8.02 17.55 -9.57
C HIS A 106 8.36 16.31 -10.39
N VAL A 107 7.84 16.24 -11.61
CA VAL A 107 8.16 15.19 -12.59
C VAL A 107 9.21 15.70 -13.56
N SER A 108 10.25 14.92 -13.79
CA SER A 108 11.31 15.27 -14.75
C SER A 108 11.93 14.05 -15.40
N ARG A 109 12.63 14.24 -16.51
CA ARG A 109 13.43 13.22 -17.17
C ARG A 109 14.89 13.60 -17.20
N ARG A 110 15.79 12.62 -16.98
CA ARG A 110 17.24 12.84 -17.08
C ARG A 110 17.65 13.14 -18.52
N GLY A 111 18.48 14.18 -18.71
CA GLY A 111 19.03 14.54 -20.02
C GLY A 111 18.05 15.18 -21.01
N GLN A 112 16.82 15.51 -20.61
CA GLN A 112 15.84 16.16 -21.47
C GLN A 112 15.28 17.45 -20.87
N PHE A 113 14.96 18.41 -21.74
CA PHE A 113 14.20 19.60 -21.41
C PHE A 113 12.73 19.19 -21.28
N GLY A 114 12.15 19.40 -20.13
CA GLY A 114 10.75 19.13 -19.82
C GLY A 114 10.65 18.77 -18.35
N ARG A 115 9.83 19.52 -17.65
CA ARG A 115 9.45 19.27 -16.27
C ARG A 115 7.98 19.55 -16.14
N SER A 116 7.28 18.80 -15.33
CA SER A 116 5.94 19.15 -14.89
C SER A 116 5.97 19.37 -13.39
N LEU A 117 5.33 20.44 -12.94
CA LEU A 117 5.15 20.75 -11.53
C LEU A 117 3.65 20.76 -11.24
N ILE A 118 3.22 19.85 -10.40
CA ILE A 118 1.85 19.78 -9.89
C ILE A 118 1.88 20.43 -8.51
N ASP A 119 1.10 21.47 -8.30
CA ASP A 119 1.02 22.21 -7.03
C ASP A 119 -0.37 22.00 -6.40
N ARG A 120 -0.43 21.79 -5.07
CA ARG A 120 -1.68 21.67 -4.33
C ARG A 120 -2.61 22.87 -4.48
N LYS A 121 -2.03 24.04 -4.76
CA LYS A 121 -2.78 25.30 -4.95
C LYS A 121 -3.67 25.27 -6.18
N ASP A 122 -3.25 24.52 -7.23
CA ASP A 122 -4.04 24.36 -8.46
C ASP A 122 -5.35 23.59 -8.21
N TYR A 123 -5.46 22.91 -7.06
CA TYR A 123 -6.59 22.05 -6.67
C TYR A 123 -7.27 22.53 -5.37
N GLU A 124 -6.83 23.64 -4.81
CA GLU A 124 -7.33 24.18 -3.53
C GLU A 124 -7.28 23.15 -2.38
N LEU A 125 -6.25 22.29 -2.39
CA LEU A 125 -6.06 21.24 -1.39
C LEU A 125 -5.01 21.63 -0.36
N PRO A 126 -5.12 21.12 0.89
CA PRO A 126 -4.07 21.31 1.90
C PRO A 126 -2.79 20.54 1.53
N ALA A 127 -2.89 19.44 0.79
CA ALA A 127 -1.79 18.68 0.22
C ALA A 127 -2.29 17.79 -0.93
N LEU A 128 -1.42 17.40 -1.86
CA LEU A 128 -1.71 16.41 -2.92
C LEU A 128 -1.74 14.98 -2.35
N GLY A 129 -0.97 14.78 -1.29
CA GLY A 129 -0.85 13.51 -0.59
C GLY A 129 0.07 13.62 0.61
N TYR A 130 0.39 12.49 1.20
CA TYR A 130 1.20 12.39 2.42
C TYR A 130 2.12 11.17 2.35
N VAL A 131 3.31 11.31 2.90
CA VAL A 131 4.22 10.18 3.12
C VAL A 131 4.14 9.76 4.58
N THR A 132 4.06 8.46 4.81
CA THR A 132 4.06 7.87 6.16
C THR A 132 4.72 6.48 6.11
N ARG A 133 5.16 5.97 7.25
CA ARG A 133 5.69 4.61 7.36
C ARG A 133 4.55 3.59 7.31
N TYR A 134 4.81 2.46 6.68
CA TYR A 134 3.85 1.35 6.66
C TYR A 134 3.44 0.93 8.07
N GLY A 135 4.40 0.84 8.99
CA GLY A 135 4.17 0.49 10.38
C GLY A 135 3.21 1.43 11.11
N ASP A 136 3.27 2.74 10.83
CA ASP A 136 2.39 3.74 11.45
C ASP A 136 0.93 3.55 11.00
N ILE A 137 0.71 3.22 9.72
CA ILE A 137 -0.64 2.91 9.19
C ILE A 137 -1.17 1.63 9.83
N VAL A 138 -0.33 0.57 9.90
CA VAL A 138 -0.71 -0.71 10.51
C VAL A 138 -1.04 -0.55 11.98
N THR A 139 -0.28 0.26 12.71
CA THR A 139 -0.52 0.54 14.14
C THR A 139 -1.85 1.28 14.34
N ALA A 140 -2.10 2.33 13.55
CA ALA A 140 -3.34 3.10 13.64
C ALA A 140 -4.58 2.25 13.31
N LEU A 141 -4.53 1.49 12.22
CA LEU A 141 -5.61 0.58 11.83
C LEU A 141 -5.80 -0.57 12.83
N GLY A 142 -4.71 -1.12 13.36
CA GLY A 142 -4.75 -2.17 14.38
C GLY A 142 -5.46 -1.70 15.66
N ALA A 143 -5.18 -0.46 16.10
CA ALA A 143 -5.87 0.14 17.25
C ALA A 143 -7.38 0.29 17.00
N VAL A 144 -7.78 0.76 15.81
CA VAL A 144 -9.21 0.89 15.45
C VAL A 144 -9.89 -0.48 15.41
N CYS A 145 -9.28 -1.50 14.81
CA CYS A 145 -9.84 -2.84 14.77
C CYS A 145 -9.98 -3.45 16.16
N ALA A 146 -9.00 -3.26 17.04
CA ALA A 146 -9.06 -3.73 18.43
C ALA A 146 -10.16 -3.01 19.22
N GLN A 147 -10.27 -1.68 19.10
CA GLN A 147 -11.32 -0.91 19.76
C GLN A 147 -12.72 -1.30 19.27
N ALA A 148 -12.86 -1.65 18.00
CA ALA A 148 -14.12 -2.13 17.43
C ALA A 148 -14.47 -3.57 17.85
N GLY A 149 -13.57 -4.31 18.50
CA GLY A 149 -13.80 -5.70 18.93
C GLY A 149 -13.79 -6.71 17.78
N ILE A 150 -13.10 -6.41 16.67
CA ILE A 150 -12.98 -7.31 15.52
C ILE A 150 -12.09 -8.50 15.88
N ALA A 151 -12.54 -9.73 15.59
CA ALA A 151 -11.77 -10.94 15.82
C ALA A 151 -10.48 -10.92 14.97
N SER A 152 -9.33 -11.03 15.64
CA SER A 152 -8.03 -11.00 15.01
C SER A 152 -7.29 -12.32 15.27
N LEU A 153 -7.29 -13.20 14.28
CA LEU A 153 -6.59 -14.49 14.31
C LEU A 153 -5.13 -14.27 13.80
N ARG A 154 -4.23 -13.99 14.74
CA ARG A 154 -2.81 -13.67 14.47
C ARG A 154 -1.89 -14.17 15.60
N PRO A 155 -0.78 -14.87 15.31
CA PRO A 155 -0.39 -15.31 13.98
C PRO A 155 -1.18 -16.53 13.51
N ALA A 156 -1.76 -16.47 12.30
CA ALA A 156 -2.44 -17.60 11.69
C ALA A 156 -2.29 -17.53 10.15
N ARG A 157 -1.90 -18.64 9.54
CA ARG A 157 -1.70 -18.75 8.09
C ARG A 157 -2.84 -19.55 7.48
N VAL A 158 -3.48 -19.03 6.44
CA VAL A 158 -4.41 -19.79 5.61
C VAL A 158 -3.61 -20.80 4.79
N VAL A 159 -3.89 -22.09 4.96
CA VAL A 159 -3.19 -23.20 4.25
C VAL A 159 -4.07 -23.85 3.19
N ALA A 160 -5.40 -23.78 3.33
CA ALA A 160 -6.35 -24.23 2.31
C ALA A 160 -7.61 -23.36 2.31
N LEU A 161 -8.26 -23.30 1.15
CA LEU A 161 -9.54 -22.63 0.92
C LEU A 161 -10.39 -23.52 0.04
N GLU A 162 -11.58 -23.87 0.52
CA GLU A 162 -12.58 -24.67 -0.18
C GLU A 162 -13.89 -23.91 -0.25
N GLU A 163 -14.33 -23.59 -1.48
CA GLU A 163 -15.60 -22.88 -1.69
C GLU A 163 -16.73 -23.86 -1.95
N GLU A 164 -17.77 -23.78 -1.14
CA GLU A 164 -19.00 -24.53 -1.22
C GLU A 164 -20.15 -23.66 -1.73
N SER A 165 -21.32 -24.23 -1.92
CA SER A 165 -22.49 -23.50 -2.43
C SER A 165 -23.00 -22.42 -1.47
N ASP A 166 -22.86 -22.62 -0.16
CA ASP A 166 -23.40 -21.72 0.89
C ASP A 166 -22.32 -20.99 1.71
N ALA A 167 -21.07 -21.45 1.68
CA ALA A 167 -19.97 -20.87 2.44
C ALA A 167 -18.60 -21.15 1.82
N VAL A 168 -17.56 -20.61 2.44
CA VAL A 168 -16.15 -20.95 2.18
C VAL A 168 -15.54 -21.46 3.48
N THR A 169 -14.88 -22.61 3.40
CA THR A 169 -14.14 -23.22 4.48
C THR A 169 -12.66 -22.92 4.34
N LEU A 170 -12.07 -22.27 5.33
CA LEU A 170 -10.65 -21.99 5.46
C LEU A 170 -10.03 -22.94 6.46
N THR A 171 -8.93 -23.58 6.07
CA THR A 171 -8.03 -24.25 7.02
C THR A 171 -6.92 -23.29 7.36
N ILE A 172 -6.75 -22.98 8.64
CA ILE A 172 -5.69 -22.09 9.14
C ILE A 172 -4.74 -22.84 10.04
N ASP A 173 -3.45 -22.52 9.93
CA ASP A 173 -2.41 -22.94 10.87
C ASP A 173 -2.12 -21.78 11.83
N ALA A 174 -2.55 -21.92 13.08
CA ALA A 174 -2.35 -20.95 14.15
C ALA A 174 -1.23 -21.46 15.09
N ALA A 175 0.01 -21.12 14.78
CA ALA A 175 1.21 -21.52 15.55
C ALA A 175 1.37 -23.04 15.71
N GLY A 176 1.03 -23.83 14.71
CA GLY A 176 1.12 -25.30 14.69
C GLY A 176 -0.19 -26.00 15.07
N GLU A 177 -1.23 -25.25 15.44
CA GLU A 177 -2.58 -25.79 15.63
C GLU A 177 -3.44 -25.54 14.40
N VAL A 178 -3.95 -26.60 13.80
CA VAL A 178 -4.85 -26.53 12.65
C VAL A 178 -6.25 -26.25 13.13
N GLN A 179 -6.85 -25.17 12.64
CA GLN A 179 -8.20 -24.75 12.95
C GLN A 179 -9.01 -24.54 11.68
N THR A 180 -10.32 -24.64 11.78
CA THR A 180 -11.24 -24.40 10.66
C THR A 180 -12.03 -23.13 10.89
N VAL A 181 -12.07 -22.26 9.86
CA VAL A 181 -12.91 -21.05 9.84
C VAL A 181 -13.88 -21.18 8.68
N ARG A 182 -15.17 -21.05 8.94
CA ARG A 182 -16.22 -21.04 7.92
C ARG A 182 -16.80 -19.63 7.78
N ALA A 183 -16.89 -19.12 6.55
CA ALA A 183 -17.41 -17.77 6.30
C ALA A 183 -18.36 -17.76 5.09
N ALA A 184 -19.35 -16.90 5.08
CA ALA A 184 -20.23 -16.71 3.93
C ALA A 184 -19.47 -16.09 2.76
N ILE A 185 -18.55 -15.17 3.05
CA ILE A 185 -17.68 -14.49 2.07
C ILE A 185 -16.24 -14.47 2.59
N VAL A 186 -15.29 -14.71 1.70
CA VAL A 186 -13.85 -14.57 1.96
C VAL A 186 -13.26 -13.44 1.13
N VAL A 187 -12.52 -12.56 1.79
CA VAL A 187 -11.78 -11.48 1.15
C VAL A 187 -10.29 -11.75 1.24
N GLN A 188 -9.64 -11.96 0.11
CA GLN A 188 -8.18 -12.09 0.03
C GLN A 188 -7.56 -10.70 -0.03
N ALA A 189 -6.87 -10.32 1.04
CA ALA A 189 -6.16 -9.05 1.20
C ALA A 189 -4.66 -9.26 1.48
N GLU A 190 -4.14 -10.48 1.25
CA GLU A 190 -2.75 -10.82 1.46
C GLU A 190 -1.85 -10.10 0.45
N GLY A 191 -1.07 -9.16 0.94
CA GLY A 191 -0.07 -8.46 0.16
C GLY A 191 1.25 -9.22 0.17
N GLY A 192 1.41 -10.25 -0.67
CA GLY A 192 2.70 -10.90 -0.88
C GLY A 192 3.65 -10.04 -1.72
N LEU A 193 4.96 -10.31 -1.65
CA LEU A 193 5.94 -9.84 -2.62
C LEU A 193 5.64 -10.49 -3.98
N PHE A 194 6.05 -9.84 -5.08
CA PHE A 194 5.81 -10.32 -6.44
C PHE A 194 6.17 -11.81 -6.63
N ASN A 195 7.30 -12.25 -6.06
CA ASN A 195 7.76 -13.64 -6.16
C ASN A 195 6.88 -14.64 -5.41
N GLU A 196 6.13 -14.21 -4.39
CA GLU A 196 5.21 -15.07 -3.63
C GLU A 196 3.87 -15.26 -4.36
N GLN A 197 3.62 -14.45 -5.40
CA GLN A 197 2.37 -14.41 -6.15
C GLN A 197 2.48 -15.11 -7.53
N GLN A 198 3.55 -15.84 -7.81
CA GLN A 198 3.87 -16.40 -9.15
C GLN A 198 2.83 -17.33 -9.77
N VAL A 199 1.84 -17.79 -9.03
CA VAL A 199 0.82 -18.75 -9.50
C VAL A 199 -0.39 -18.08 -10.15
N ARG A 200 -0.41 -16.74 -10.29
CA ARG A 200 -1.60 -16.00 -10.76
C ARG A 200 -1.58 -15.73 -12.27
N SER A 201 -2.76 -15.68 -12.89
CA SER A 201 -2.98 -15.84 -14.34
C SER A 201 -2.47 -14.70 -15.24
N THR A 202 -2.19 -13.49 -14.73
CA THR A 202 -1.60 -12.38 -15.50
C THR A 202 -0.35 -11.92 -14.80
N ASN A 203 0.74 -12.60 -15.08
CA ASN A 203 2.04 -12.31 -14.50
C ASN A 203 2.93 -11.67 -15.56
N ARG A 204 3.43 -10.48 -15.29
CA ARG A 204 4.45 -9.81 -16.11
C ARG A 204 5.59 -9.37 -15.24
N ASP A 205 6.76 -9.90 -15.52
CA ASP A 205 8.00 -9.39 -14.97
C ASP A 205 8.37 -8.09 -15.71
N TYR A 206 8.54 -7.00 -14.96
CA TYR A 206 9.03 -5.73 -15.52
C TYR A 206 10.53 -5.72 -15.75
N GLN A 207 11.23 -6.77 -15.32
CA GLN A 207 12.69 -6.83 -15.35
C GLN A 207 13.33 -5.61 -14.66
N GLN A 208 12.76 -5.24 -13.55
CA GLN A 208 13.23 -4.16 -12.70
C GLN A 208 13.19 -4.56 -11.23
N THR A 209 14.09 -3.96 -10.46
CA THR A 209 14.14 -4.06 -9.00
C THR A 209 14.02 -2.65 -8.42
N ALA A 210 13.12 -2.44 -7.47
CA ALA A 210 13.06 -1.22 -6.69
C ALA A 210 14.05 -1.31 -5.52
N ILE A 211 15.00 -0.39 -5.46
CA ILE A 211 15.87 -0.17 -4.30
C ILE A 211 15.17 0.86 -3.42
N ILE A 212 14.91 0.52 -2.16
CA ILE A 212 14.34 1.43 -1.17
C ILE A 212 15.34 1.71 -0.06
N ALA A 213 15.36 2.96 0.40
CA ALA A 213 16.14 3.43 1.55
C ALA A 213 15.58 4.77 2.05
N GLN A 214 15.98 5.19 3.26
CA GLN A 214 15.89 6.59 3.66
C GLN A 214 17.21 7.26 3.32
N VAL A 215 17.16 8.46 2.72
CA VAL A 215 18.35 9.22 2.36
C VAL A 215 18.24 10.66 2.83
N ARG A 216 19.34 11.20 3.38
CA ARG A 216 19.45 12.59 3.76
C ARG A 216 20.20 13.37 2.70
N SER A 217 19.73 14.58 2.41
CA SER A 217 20.41 15.53 1.52
C SER A 217 20.97 16.71 2.30
N SER A 218 21.92 17.43 1.69
CA SER A 218 22.53 18.62 2.28
C SER A 218 21.57 19.81 2.38
N LEU A 219 20.51 19.81 1.56
CA LEU A 219 19.41 20.79 1.67
C LEU A 219 18.22 20.12 2.35
N PRO A 220 17.51 20.86 3.25
CA PRO A 220 16.33 20.33 3.90
C PRO A 220 15.25 20.00 2.83
N PRO A 221 14.50 18.89 2.97
CA PRO A 221 13.47 18.55 2.02
C PRO A 221 12.33 19.59 2.09
N PRO A 222 12.01 20.27 0.97
CA PRO A 222 10.73 20.97 0.87
C PRO A 222 9.59 19.94 0.86
N HIS A 223 8.36 20.35 1.11
CA HIS A 223 7.17 19.51 0.99
C HIS A 223 6.90 19.13 -0.48
N ARG A 224 7.93 18.62 -1.17
CA ARG A 224 7.92 18.29 -2.60
C ARG A 224 8.41 16.88 -2.83
N ALA A 225 7.58 16.09 -3.49
CA ALA A 225 7.98 14.81 -4.05
C ALA A 225 8.65 15.03 -5.42
N TYR A 226 9.64 14.22 -5.71
CA TYR A 226 10.31 14.19 -7.01
C TYR A 226 10.13 12.83 -7.65
N GLU A 227 9.70 12.83 -8.90
CA GLU A 227 9.68 11.66 -9.78
C GLU A 227 10.61 11.94 -10.95
N ARG A 228 11.73 11.24 -11.01
CA ARG A 228 12.72 11.42 -12.06
C ARG A 228 12.84 10.16 -12.88
N PHE A 229 12.50 10.24 -14.15
CA PHE A 229 12.67 9.14 -15.07
C PHE A 229 14.10 9.08 -15.57
N THR A 230 14.76 7.94 -15.34
CA THR A 230 16.10 7.62 -15.85
C THR A 230 16.01 6.61 -16.99
N GLU A 231 17.12 6.29 -17.64
CA GLU A 231 17.19 5.27 -18.69
C GLU A 231 16.90 3.84 -18.17
N GLN A 232 17.03 3.62 -16.84
CA GLN A 232 16.79 2.31 -16.22
C GLN A 232 15.41 2.18 -15.60
N GLY A 233 14.78 3.29 -15.28
CA GLY A 233 13.48 3.34 -14.63
C GLY A 233 13.27 4.62 -13.82
N PRO A 234 12.14 4.72 -13.13
CA PRO A 234 11.83 5.86 -12.28
C PRO A 234 12.68 5.87 -11.00
N LEU A 235 13.04 7.06 -10.57
CA LEU A 235 13.68 7.37 -9.31
C LEU A 235 12.80 8.39 -8.58
N ALA A 236 12.18 7.96 -7.47
CA ALA A 236 11.34 8.80 -6.64
C ALA A 236 12.06 9.19 -5.35
N LEU A 237 11.94 10.47 -4.97
CA LEU A 237 12.28 11.00 -3.65
C LEU A 237 11.01 11.57 -3.03
N LEU A 238 10.55 10.97 -1.95
CA LEU A 238 9.37 11.39 -1.23
C LEU A 238 9.78 12.06 0.07
N PRO A 239 9.33 13.30 0.37
CA PRO A 239 9.69 13.99 1.61
C PRO A 239 9.15 13.21 2.81
N GLN A 240 10.00 12.91 3.78
CA GLN A 240 9.62 12.23 5.01
C GLN A 240 10.46 12.76 6.17
N ASP A 241 9.81 13.45 7.09
CA ASP A 241 10.45 14.13 8.19
C ASP A 241 11.53 15.12 7.65
N ASP A 242 12.79 14.98 8.06
CA ASP A 242 13.95 15.74 7.58
C ASP A 242 14.80 15.01 6.52
N GLU A 243 14.26 13.93 5.93
CA GLU A 243 14.92 13.06 4.96
C GLU A 243 14.01 12.81 3.75
N TYR A 244 14.47 11.96 2.83
CA TYR A 244 13.66 11.45 1.75
C TYR A 244 13.53 9.93 1.85
N SER A 245 12.32 9.42 1.62
CA SER A 245 12.13 8.03 1.25
C SER A 245 12.48 7.88 -0.23
N LEU A 246 13.50 7.07 -0.51
CA LEU A 246 13.97 6.74 -1.85
C LEU A 246 13.25 5.50 -2.37
N VAL A 247 12.77 5.56 -3.62
CA VAL A 247 12.39 4.40 -4.43
C VAL A 247 13.10 4.53 -5.77
N TRP A 248 14.10 3.69 -6.02
CA TRP A 248 14.91 3.74 -7.23
C TRP A 248 14.75 2.43 -8.01
N CYS A 249 14.02 2.49 -9.11
CA CYS A 249 13.81 1.34 -10.00
C CYS A 249 14.94 1.26 -11.02
N VAL A 250 15.58 0.11 -11.08
CA VAL A 250 16.69 -0.18 -11.99
C VAL A 250 16.58 -1.63 -12.51
N ARG A 251 17.35 -1.97 -13.54
CA ARG A 251 17.45 -3.35 -14.03
C ARG A 251 18.05 -4.25 -12.94
N PRO A 252 17.70 -5.57 -12.88
CA PRO A 252 18.11 -6.46 -11.79
C PRO A 252 19.64 -6.55 -11.60
N GLU A 253 20.41 -6.58 -12.71
CA GLU A 253 21.88 -6.60 -12.69
C GLU A 253 22.44 -5.34 -12.01
N ASN A 254 21.94 -4.15 -12.37
CA ASN A 254 22.36 -2.90 -11.78
C ASN A 254 21.90 -2.75 -10.32
N ALA A 255 20.75 -3.35 -9.99
CA ALA A 255 20.30 -3.39 -8.59
C ALA A 255 21.27 -4.17 -7.71
N ALA A 256 21.75 -5.32 -8.17
CA ALA A 256 22.74 -6.12 -7.46
C ALA A 256 24.03 -5.34 -7.21
N GLU A 257 24.53 -4.64 -8.24
CA GLU A 257 25.71 -3.77 -8.13
C GLU A 257 25.51 -2.63 -7.13
N LEU A 258 24.39 -1.89 -7.23
CA LEU A 258 24.08 -0.76 -6.36
C LEU A 258 23.90 -1.18 -4.90
N LEU A 259 23.27 -2.34 -4.66
CA LEU A 259 23.06 -2.89 -3.31
C LEU A 259 24.40 -3.33 -2.67
N ALA A 260 25.38 -3.75 -3.46
CA ALA A 260 26.71 -4.17 -3.00
C ALA A 260 27.66 -2.99 -2.70
N LEU A 261 27.36 -1.77 -3.17
CA LEU A 261 28.18 -0.59 -2.90
C LEU A 261 28.25 -0.26 -1.42
N ASN A 262 29.35 0.33 -0.97
CA ASN A 262 29.38 1.03 0.31
C ASN A 262 28.50 2.31 0.25
N ASP A 263 28.20 2.90 1.41
CA ASP A 263 27.29 4.06 1.48
C ASP A 263 27.80 5.26 0.68
N ALA A 264 29.08 5.58 0.73
CA ALA A 264 29.66 6.73 0.00
C ALA A 264 29.50 6.57 -1.52
N ASN A 265 29.81 5.38 -2.05
CA ASN A 265 29.71 5.10 -3.48
C ASN A 265 28.23 5.02 -3.93
N PHE A 266 27.35 4.48 -3.10
CA PHE A 266 25.90 4.48 -3.37
C PHE A 266 25.32 5.90 -3.44
N LEU A 267 25.68 6.77 -2.47
CA LEU A 267 25.25 8.17 -2.46
C LEU A 267 25.80 8.96 -3.66
N ALA A 268 27.03 8.68 -4.08
CA ALA A 268 27.61 9.26 -5.29
C ALA A 268 26.84 8.81 -6.54
N ALA A 269 26.54 7.51 -6.67
CA ALA A 269 25.74 6.98 -7.78
C ALA A 269 24.33 7.56 -7.80
N LEU A 270 23.69 7.69 -6.63
CA LEU A 270 22.38 8.33 -6.48
C LEU A 270 22.43 9.80 -6.92
N GLY A 271 23.47 10.55 -6.51
CA GLY A 271 23.69 11.94 -6.92
C GLY A 271 23.85 12.07 -8.44
N GLN A 272 24.60 11.17 -9.06
CA GLN A 272 24.74 11.14 -10.53
C GLN A 272 23.40 10.85 -11.24
N ALA A 273 22.58 9.95 -10.69
CA ALA A 273 21.29 9.60 -11.27
C ALA A 273 20.25 10.71 -11.07
N PHE A 274 20.22 11.32 -9.88
CA PHE A 274 19.23 12.33 -9.53
C PHE A 274 19.62 13.76 -9.94
N GLY A 275 20.90 14.13 -9.80
CA GLY A 275 21.41 15.50 -10.01
C GLY A 275 21.28 16.37 -8.74
N ASP A 276 21.63 17.67 -8.85
CA ASP A 276 21.94 18.55 -7.72
C ASP A 276 20.74 19.29 -7.10
N ARG A 277 19.51 18.97 -7.48
CA ARG A 277 18.30 19.73 -7.07
C ARG A 277 18.04 19.72 -5.58
N VAL A 278 18.44 18.68 -4.88
CA VAL A 278 18.30 18.54 -3.42
C VAL A 278 19.65 18.72 -2.70
N GLY A 279 20.67 19.21 -3.41
CA GLY A 279 22.04 19.22 -2.94
C GLY A 279 22.68 17.84 -3.05
N SER A 280 23.74 17.61 -2.28
CA SER A 280 24.43 16.30 -2.21
C SER A 280 23.75 15.38 -1.21
N PHE A 281 23.75 14.07 -1.50
CA PHE A 281 23.27 13.08 -0.54
C PHE A 281 24.37 12.78 0.49
N THR A 282 24.01 12.79 1.77
CA THR A 282 24.98 12.74 2.90
C THR A 282 24.85 11.49 3.77
N ARG A 283 23.70 10.83 3.78
CA ARG A 283 23.43 9.62 4.58
C ARG A 283 22.42 8.72 3.86
N THR A 284 22.55 7.41 4.07
CA THR A 284 21.55 6.41 3.68
C THR A 284 21.35 5.41 4.82
N THR A 285 20.15 4.84 4.93
CA THR A 285 19.89 3.65 5.72
C THR A 285 20.30 2.38 4.94
N PRO A 286 20.27 1.18 5.55
CA PRO A 286 20.37 -0.06 4.79
C PRO A 286 19.39 -0.09 3.61
N ARG A 287 19.88 -0.56 2.48
CA ARG A 287 19.14 -0.61 1.22
C ARG A 287 18.46 -1.96 1.06
N LEU A 288 17.22 -1.95 0.63
CA LEU A 288 16.46 -3.17 0.38
C LEU A 288 16.05 -3.21 -1.09
N GLY A 289 16.21 -4.37 -1.74
CA GLY A 289 15.82 -4.61 -3.13
C GLY A 289 14.53 -5.42 -3.23
N PHE A 290 13.58 -4.97 -4.05
CA PHE A 290 12.31 -5.64 -4.31
C PHE A 290 12.12 -5.85 -5.80
N PRO A 291 12.09 -7.10 -6.30
CA PRO A 291 11.74 -7.38 -7.69
C PRO A 291 10.34 -6.84 -8.02
N LEU A 292 10.20 -6.26 -9.21
CA LEU A 292 8.97 -5.62 -9.65
C LEU A 292 8.28 -6.44 -10.75
N GLY A 293 6.98 -6.65 -10.58
CA GLY A 293 6.15 -7.30 -11.56
C GLY A 293 4.71 -6.85 -11.49
N LEU A 294 3.99 -6.97 -12.59
CA LEU A 294 2.55 -6.87 -12.61
C LEU A 294 1.95 -8.24 -12.29
N ASN A 295 1.12 -8.28 -11.28
CA ASN A 295 0.22 -9.37 -11.05
C ASN A 295 -1.19 -8.78 -10.97
N ALA A 296 -1.97 -8.98 -12.03
CA ALA A 296 -3.29 -8.38 -12.18
C ALA A 296 -4.34 -9.45 -12.52
N ALA A 297 -4.48 -10.43 -11.63
CA ALA A 297 -5.57 -11.37 -11.68
C ALA A 297 -6.42 -11.21 -10.44
N ALA A 298 -7.43 -10.35 -10.52
CA ALA A 298 -8.47 -10.32 -9.51
C ALA A 298 -9.25 -11.64 -9.59
N HIS A 299 -8.84 -12.65 -8.81
CA HIS A 299 -9.64 -13.84 -8.64
C HIS A 299 -10.88 -13.46 -7.85
N SER A 300 -12.02 -13.58 -8.47
CA SER A 300 -13.31 -13.48 -7.84
C SER A 300 -14.13 -14.68 -8.27
N THR A 301 -14.63 -15.39 -7.28
CA THR A 301 -15.59 -16.48 -7.44
C THR A 301 -16.96 -16.01 -6.94
N ALA A 302 -17.89 -16.93 -6.70
CA ALA A 302 -19.18 -16.56 -6.13
C ALA A 302 -19.02 -16.01 -4.68
N ARG A 303 -18.06 -16.52 -3.89
CA ARG A 303 -17.90 -16.20 -2.48
C ARG A 303 -16.53 -15.71 -2.08
N THR A 304 -15.59 -15.62 -3.02
CA THR A 304 -14.22 -15.15 -2.75
C THR A 304 -13.88 -13.98 -3.64
N VAL A 305 -13.28 -12.94 -3.06
CA VAL A 305 -12.83 -11.74 -3.79
C VAL A 305 -11.44 -11.31 -3.31
N ALA A 306 -10.60 -10.85 -4.23
CA ALA A 306 -9.30 -10.27 -3.92
C ALA A 306 -9.35 -8.74 -3.94
N ILE A 307 -8.62 -8.09 -3.00
CA ILE A 307 -8.45 -6.63 -2.91
C ILE A 307 -6.97 -6.24 -2.72
N GLY A 308 -6.66 -4.99 -3.02
CA GLY A 308 -5.29 -4.47 -2.85
C GLY A 308 -4.27 -5.27 -3.65
N ASN A 309 -3.10 -5.56 -3.06
CA ASN A 309 -2.05 -6.33 -3.75
C ASN A 309 -2.45 -7.78 -4.05
N ALA A 310 -3.43 -8.33 -3.34
CA ALA A 310 -3.97 -9.65 -3.67
C ALA A 310 -4.72 -9.63 -5.01
N ALA A 311 -5.39 -8.53 -5.34
CA ALA A 311 -6.07 -8.37 -6.63
C ALA A 311 -5.10 -7.93 -7.73
N GLN A 312 -4.20 -7.00 -7.40
CA GLN A 312 -3.25 -6.43 -8.35
C GLN A 312 -2.00 -5.88 -7.65
N THR A 313 -0.83 -6.31 -8.09
CA THR A 313 0.44 -5.68 -7.73
C THR A 313 0.85 -4.74 -8.85
N LEU A 314 0.95 -3.46 -8.56
CA LEU A 314 1.29 -2.43 -9.53
C LEU A 314 2.77 -2.05 -9.43
N HIS A 315 3.32 -1.54 -10.54
CA HIS A 315 4.62 -0.87 -10.50
C HIS A 315 4.56 0.31 -9.51
N PRO A 316 5.61 0.56 -8.68
CA PRO A 316 5.61 1.63 -7.67
C PRO A 316 5.56 3.05 -8.23
N VAL A 317 5.63 3.22 -9.56
CA VAL A 317 5.42 4.52 -10.23
C VAL A 317 4.16 5.18 -9.69
N ALA A 318 4.30 6.41 -9.24
CA ALA A 318 3.22 7.24 -8.70
C ALA A 318 2.54 6.71 -7.41
N GLY A 319 3.11 5.70 -6.73
CA GLY A 319 2.65 5.22 -5.42
C GLY A 319 1.18 4.74 -5.37
N GLN A 320 0.64 4.17 -6.46
CA GLN A 320 -0.80 3.90 -6.58
C GLN A 320 -1.27 2.60 -5.90
N GLY A 321 -0.38 1.68 -5.49
CA GLY A 321 -0.78 0.35 -5.01
C GLY A 321 -1.77 0.39 -3.84
N LEU A 322 -1.40 0.99 -2.70
CA LEU A 322 -2.29 1.09 -1.55
C LEU A 322 -3.46 2.05 -1.80
N ASN A 323 -3.24 3.14 -2.55
CA ASN A 323 -4.31 4.10 -2.87
C ASN A 323 -5.45 3.43 -3.65
N LEU A 324 -5.13 2.59 -4.64
CA LEU A 324 -6.12 1.79 -5.35
C LEU A 324 -6.80 0.77 -4.44
N GLY A 325 -6.02 0.11 -3.56
CA GLY A 325 -6.54 -0.83 -2.57
C GLY A 325 -7.56 -0.19 -1.61
N LEU A 326 -7.31 1.02 -1.13
CA LEU A 326 -8.23 1.74 -0.25
C LEU A 326 -9.52 2.16 -0.98
N ARG A 327 -9.44 2.49 -2.28
CA ARG A 327 -10.65 2.70 -3.11
C ARG A 327 -11.45 1.42 -3.28
N ASP A 328 -10.78 0.28 -3.52
CA ASP A 328 -11.43 -1.04 -3.57
C ASP A 328 -12.17 -1.34 -2.27
N VAL A 329 -11.50 -1.13 -1.14
CA VAL A 329 -12.04 -1.36 0.21
C VAL A 329 -13.32 -0.54 0.46
N THR A 330 -13.34 0.73 0.05
CA THR A 330 -14.51 1.61 0.26
C THR A 330 -15.74 1.10 -0.49
N VAL A 331 -15.57 0.64 -1.74
CA VAL A 331 -16.67 0.10 -2.54
C VAL A 331 -17.11 -1.26 -2.00
N LEU A 332 -16.15 -2.16 -1.68
CA LEU A 332 -16.46 -3.48 -1.14
C LEU A 332 -17.19 -3.38 0.20
N ALA A 333 -16.73 -2.51 1.11
CA ALA A 333 -17.40 -2.30 2.38
C ALA A 333 -18.85 -1.81 2.23
N ARG A 334 -19.13 -0.98 1.22
CA ARG A 334 -20.49 -0.51 0.91
C ARG A 334 -21.39 -1.65 0.44
N GLN A 335 -20.87 -2.55 -0.40
CA GLN A 335 -21.63 -3.68 -0.89
C GLN A 335 -21.86 -4.72 0.23
N LEU A 336 -20.81 -5.16 0.92
CA LEU A 336 -20.91 -6.17 1.96
C LEU A 336 -21.69 -5.72 3.21
N ALA A 337 -21.83 -4.42 3.44
CA ALA A 337 -22.71 -3.90 4.48
C ALA A 337 -24.21 -4.11 4.16
N GLN A 338 -24.58 -4.33 2.91
CA GLN A 338 -25.94 -4.68 2.50
C GLN A 338 -26.22 -6.19 2.65
N GLY A 339 -25.16 -6.99 2.74
CA GLY A 339 -25.23 -8.44 2.93
C GLY A 339 -23.95 -9.12 2.46
N ALA A 340 -23.54 -10.15 3.20
CA ALA A 340 -22.40 -11.01 2.82
C ALA A 340 -22.86 -12.08 1.84
N THR A 341 -23.17 -11.69 0.58
CA THR A 341 -23.74 -12.58 -0.44
C THR A 341 -22.99 -12.52 -1.77
N PRO A 342 -23.11 -13.56 -2.62
CA PRO A 342 -22.53 -13.56 -3.96
C PRO A 342 -22.96 -12.38 -4.84
N GLU A 343 -24.22 -11.95 -4.73
CA GLU A 343 -24.77 -10.83 -5.50
C GLU A 343 -24.03 -9.53 -5.17
N GLN A 344 -23.69 -9.31 -3.91
CA GLN A 344 -22.95 -8.12 -3.48
C GLN A 344 -21.51 -8.15 -4.00
N LEU A 345 -20.87 -9.32 -4.09
CA LEU A 345 -19.57 -9.45 -4.73
C LEU A 345 -19.63 -9.19 -6.23
N ALA A 346 -20.66 -9.68 -6.92
CA ALA A 346 -20.85 -9.42 -8.35
C ALA A 346 -20.99 -7.92 -8.63
N GLN A 347 -21.80 -7.21 -7.86
CA GLN A 347 -21.97 -5.75 -7.96
C GLN A 347 -20.66 -5.01 -7.69
N TYR A 348 -19.90 -5.42 -6.66
CA TYR A 348 -18.58 -4.86 -6.41
C TYR A 348 -17.64 -5.00 -7.60
N ASN A 349 -17.58 -6.19 -8.20
CA ASN A 349 -16.71 -6.46 -9.35
C ASN A 349 -17.08 -5.57 -10.55
N GLU A 350 -18.35 -5.41 -10.86
CA GLU A 350 -18.82 -4.54 -11.93
C GLU A 350 -18.42 -3.07 -11.70
N LEU A 351 -18.66 -2.57 -10.48
CA LEU A 351 -18.33 -1.18 -10.11
C LEU A 351 -16.82 -0.89 -10.19
N ARG A 352 -15.98 -1.88 -9.82
CA ARG A 352 -14.53 -1.68 -9.76
C ARG A 352 -13.78 -1.96 -11.06
N GLN A 353 -14.39 -2.72 -12.00
CA GLN A 353 -13.73 -3.15 -13.22
C GLN A 353 -13.17 -1.98 -14.05
N ARG A 354 -13.92 -0.89 -14.16
CA ARG A 354 -13.52 0.30 -14.95
C ARG A 354 -12.37 1.06 -14.31
N ASP A 355 -12.42 1.33 -12.99
CA ASP A 355 -11.37 2.07 -12.29
C ASP A 355 -10.07 1.27 -12.24
N ARG A 356 -10.15 -0.04 -11.92
CA ARG A 356 -8.99 -0.94 -11.92
C ARG A 356 -8.33 -1.01 -13.29
N SER A 357 -9.11 -1.26 -14.34
CA SER A 357 -8.56 -1.39 -15.70
C SER A 357 -7.87 -0.09 -16.16
N THR A 358 -8.42 1.06 -15.81
CA THR A 358 -7.83 2.36 -16.15
C THR A 358 -6.52 2.58 -15.39
N THR A 359 -6.51 2.35 -14.07
CA THR A 359 -5.31 2.55 -13.23
C THR A 359 -4.20 1.56 -13.62
N VAL A 360 -4.53 0.27 -13.80
CA VAL A 360 -3.58 -0.76 -14.24
C VAL A 360 -2.99 -0.42 -15.60
N ARG A 361 -3.81 -0.04 -16.60
CA ARG A 361 -3.33 0.35 -17.92
C ARG A 361 -2.44 1.59 -17.89
N LEU A 362 -2.80 2.59 -17.09
CA LEU A 362 -2.00 3.80 -16.94
C LEU A 362 -0.61 3.48 -16.35
N THR A 363 -0.57 2.79 -15.23
CA THR A 363 0.69 2.44 -14.54
C THR A 363 1.54 1.48 -15.36
N ASP A 364 0.94 0.47 -16.02
CA ASP A 364 1.64 -0.46 -16.90
C ASP A 364 2.19 0.25 -18.15
N THR A 365 1.42 1.18 -18.73
CA THR A 365 1.89 1.99 -19.86
C THR A 365 3.07 2.86 -19.45
N MET A 366 2.98 3.56 -18.32
CA MET A 366 4.09 4.36 -17.79
C MET A 366 5.33 3.48 -17.55
N ALA A 367 5.17 2.35 -16.86
CA ALA A 367 6.26 1.43 -16.56
C ALA A 367 6.97 0.95 -17.86
N ARG A 368 6.20 0.57 -18.89
CA ARG A 368 6.76 0.11 -20.19
C ARG A 368 7.50 1.20 -20.94
N ILE A 369 6.93 2.39 -20.98
CA ILE A 369 7.53 3.50 -21.73
C ILE A 369 8.86 3.86 -21.12
N PHE A 370 8.99 3.78 -19.79
CA PHE A 370 10.21 4.10 -19.07
C PHE A 370 11.19 2.93 -18.94
N ALA A 371 10.75 1.69 -19.20
CA ALA A 371 11.62 0.50 -19.19
C ALA A 371 12.36 0.24 -20.51
N ASN A 372 11.99 0.90 -21.62
CA ASN A 372 12.53 0.64 -22.96
C ASN A 372 13.22 1.87 -23.55
N ASP A 373 14.36 1.67 -24.26
CA ASP A 373 15.11 2.70 -25.01
C ASP A 373 14.42 3.06 -26.35
N SER A 374 13.08 3.13 -26.39
CA SER A 374 12.35 3.33 -27.63
C SER A 374 12.23 4.83 -28.01
N PRO A 375 12.13 5.18 -29.30
CA PRO A 375 11.87 6.56 -29.76
C PRO A 375 10.59 7.17 -29.16
N ALA A 376 9.63 6.33 -28.72
CA ALA A 376 8.44 6.77 -28.00
C ALA A 376 8.74 7.52 -26.70
N GLN A 377 9.93 7.31 -26.12
CA GLN A 377 10.40 8.06 -24.95
C GLN A 377 10.66 9.54 -25.25
N ALA A 378 11.15 9.88 -26.46
CA ALA A 378 11.35 11.27 -26.86
C ALA A 378 10.01 12.01 -27.04
N LEU A 379 9.00 11.33 -27.59
CA LEU A 379 7.63 11.84 -27.72
C LEU A 379 6.98 12.08 -26.36
N LEU A 380 7.33 11.33 -25.31
CA LEU A 380 6.81 11.54 -23.96
C LEU A 380 7.41 12.75 -23.26
N GLY A 381 8.67 13.06 -23.49
CA GLY A 381 9.24 14.33 -23.02
C GLY A 381 8.46 15.53 -23.58
N LEU A 382 8.08 15.46 -24.85
CA LEU A 382 7.22 16.44 -25.50
C LEU A 382 5.77 16.38 -24.97
N SER A 383 5.21 15.18 -24.67
CA SER A 383 3.86 15.04 -24.13
C SER A 383 3.76 15.50 -22.67
N LEU A 384 4.76 15.29 -21.83
CA LEU A 384 4.83 15.84 -20.48
C LEU A 384 4.90 17.39 -20.53
N ALA A 385 5.67 17.95 -21.43
CA ALA A 385 5.69 19.40 -21.67
C ALA A 385 4.33 19.91 -22.22
N ALA A 386 3.69 19.13 -23.10
CA ALA A 386 2.37 19.46 -23.63
C ALA A 386 1.27 19.35 -22.54
N ILE A 387 1.33 18.35 -21.67
CA ILE A 387 0.43 18.20 -20.51
C ILE A 387 0.62 19.37 -19.53
N ASP A 388 1.84 19.87 -19.34
CA ASP A 388 2.10 21.04 -18.49
C ASP A 388 1.48 22.34 -19.09
N ILE A 389 1.41 22.44 -20.41
CA ILE A 389 0.81 23.57 -21.14
C ILE A 389 -0.72 23.48 -21.18
N VAL A 390 -1.28 22.26 -21.22
CA VAL A 390 -2.73 22.01 -21.32
C VAL A 390 -3.33 21.77 -19.94
N SER A 391 -3.69 22.84 -19.23
CA SER A 391 -4.29 22.79 -17.89
C SER A 391 -5.35 21.71 -17.66
N PRO A 392 -6.34 21.48 -18.57
CA PRO A 392 -7.35 20.44 -18.35
C PRO A 392 -6.81 19.01 -18.32
N ALA A 393 -5.77 18.71 -19.13
CA ALA A 393 -5.17 17.37 -19.16
C ALA A 393 -4.36 17.10 -17.89
N ARG A 394 -3.65 18.11 -17.37
CA ARG A 394 -2.91 18.06 -16.10
C ARG A 394 -3.88 17.84 -14.93
N SER A 395 -4.99 18.59 -14.88
CA SER A 395 -6.00 18.47 -13.84
C SER A 395 -6.66 17.09 -13.86
N LEU A 396 -7.03 16.58 -15.00
CA LEU A 396 -7.63 15.26 -15.13
C LEU A 396 -6.69 14.14 -14.67
N LEU A 397 -5.40 14.23 -15.01
CA LEU A 397 -4.40 13.25 -14.58
C LEU A 397 -4.21 13.29 -13.05
N ALA A 398 -4.09 14.49 -12.49
CA ALA A 398 -3.93 14.66 -11.04
C ALA A 398 -5.19 14.21 -10.28
N GLU A 399 -6.40 14.53 -10.75
CA GLU A 399 -7.65 14.05 -10.15
C GLU A 399 -7.74 12.52 -10.20
N LEU A 400 -7.38 11.91 -11.34
CA LEU A 400 -7.36 10.46 -11.48
C LEU A 400 -6.37 9.81 -10.49
N MET A 401 -5.21 10.43 -10.26
CA MET A 401 -4.21 9.95 -9.31
C MET A 401 -4.64 10.16 -7.85
N MET A 402 -5.32 11.26 -7.54
CA MET A 402 -5.77 11.59 -6.17
C MET A 402 -7.03 10.82 -5.75
N TYR A 403 -7.99 10.68 -6.65
CA TYR A 403 -9.32 10.16 -6.32
C TYR A 403 -9.71 8.90 -7.11
N GLY A 404 -9.03 8.59 -8.21
CA GLY A 404 -9.48 7.59 -9.17
C GLY A 404 -10.64 8.09 -10.04
N ARG A 405 -11.25 7.17 -10.80
CA ARG A 405 -12.49 7.47 -11.53
C ARG A 405 -13.67 7.45 -10.55
N ARG A 406 -14.35 8.57 -10.46
CA ARG A 406 -15.65 8.69 -9.75
C ARG A 406 -16.77 8.13 -10.60
#